data_1e1d35ff8c841145406d73a44a029b0b
#
_entry.id   1e1d35ff8c841145406d73a44a029b0b
#
_cell.length_a   1.000
_cell.length_b   1.000
_cell.length_c   1.000
_cell.angle_alpha   90.00
_cell.angle_beta   90.00
_cell.angle_gamma   90.00
#
_symmetry.space_group_name_H-M   'P 1'
#
loop_
_entity.id
_entity.type
_entity.pdbx_description
1 polymer ?
#
loop_
_entity_poly.entity_id
_entity_poly.type
_entity_poly.pdbx_seq_one_letter_code
_entity_poly.pdbx_strand_id
1 'polypeptide(L)'
;MQIITGYREKNAGTLITETVSHINSGCTMNQKNSVMICGFGVSGKAAARLAGYLGKHIVLVDENNSREMRDQAAEIKKQYPCEMELYFSWTPEITLPRCETAVMSPGIRRGTPLFQTAEQSAGKVISELEFAFSHITCPIAAITGTNGKTTTTELTTALLKASAIRAESAGNIGHALSDCA
;
A
#
# COMPACT_ATOMS: atom_id res chain seq x y z
N MET A 1 -0.53 16.23 2.25
CA MET A 1 -1.95 15.91 2.48
C MET A 1 -2.04 15.04 3.71
N GLN A 2 -2.98 15.28 4.57
CA GLN A 2 -3.31 14.40 5.70
C GLN A 2 -4.77 13.97 5.57
N ILE A 3 -5.08 12.81 6.06
CA ILE A 3 -6.37 12.17 5.84
C ILE A 3 -6.90 11.69 7.19
N ILE A 4 -8.17 11.91 7.43
CA ILE A 4 -8.91 11.33 8.55
C ILE A 4 -9.86 10.31 7.95
N THR A 5 -9.78 9.07 8.41
CA THR A 5 -10.73 8.01 8.07
C THR A 5 -11.66 7.78 9.26
N GLY A 6 -12.96 7.66 9.02
CA GLY A 6 -13.94 7.39 10.06
C GLY A 6 -14.77 6.17 9.72
N TYR A 7 -14.93 5.26 10.68
CA TYR A 7 -15.78 4.07 10.56
C TYR A 7 -16.96 4.20 11.54
N ARG A 8 -18.18 4.09 11.01
CA ARG A 8 -19.39 3.94 11.80
C ARG A 8 -19.78 2.46 11.72
N GLU A 9 -19.80 1.75 12.84
CA GLU A 9 -20.28 0.38 12.85
C GLU A 9 -21.69 0.31 12.25
N LYS A 10 -21.81 -0.35 11.11
CA LYS A 10 -23.06 -0.98 10.71
C LYS A 10 -23.07 -2.37 11.32
N ASN A 11 -24.15 -2.67 12.05
CA ASN A 11 -24.41 -3.93 12.73
C ASN A 11 -23.87 -5.15 11.97
N ALA A 12 -23.24 -6.04 12.73
CA ALA A 12 -22.79 -7.34 12.29
C ALA A 12 -23.92 -8.11 11.58
N GLY A 13 -23.65 -8.54 10.38
CA GLY A 13 -24.54 -9.47 9.66
C GLY A 13 -24.32 -9.44 8.16
N THR A 14 -23.32 -10.12 7.70
CA THR A 14 -23.35 -11.05 6.55
C THR A 14 -21.89 -11.34 6.17
N LEU A 15 -21.38 -12.48 6.61
CA LEU A 15 -20.22 -13.12 6.01
C LEU A 15 -20.63 -13.57 4.59
N ILE A 16 -20.05 -12.97 3.58
CA ILE A 16 -20.03 -13.55 2.25
C ILE A 16 -18.77 -14.41 2.15
N THR A 17 -18.93 -15.68 2.37
CA THR A 17 -17.93 -16.70 2.02
C THR A 17 -18.03 -16.93 0.52
N GLU A 18 -17.22 -16.26 -0.29
CA GLU A 18 -16.98 -16.70 -1.65
C GLU A 18 -15.85 -17.74 -1.66
N THR A 19 -16.22 -18.89 -2.11
CA THR A 19 -15.41 -20.09 -2.27
C THR A 19 -14.30 -19.83 -3.28
N VAL A 20 -13.05 -19.84 -2.82
CA VAL A 20 -11.89 -19.87 -3.70
C VAL A 20 -11.76 -21.29 -4.27
N SER A 21 -12.18 -21.47 -5.50
CA SER A 21 -11.91 -22.70 -6.25
C SER A 21 -10.44 -22.70 -6.69
N HIS A 22 -9.69 -23.67 -6.20
CA HIS A 22 -8.38 -24.03 -6.70
C HIS A 22 -8.40 -24.30 -8.20
N ILE A 23 -7.52 -23.67 -8.95
CA ILE A 23 -7.02 -24.25 -10.21
C ILE A 23 -5.50 -24.11 -10.21
N ASN A 24 -4.88 -25.27 -10.12
CA ASN A 24 -3.49 -25.52 -10.40
C ASN A 24 -3.29 -25.48 -11.91
N SER A 25 -2.28 -24.72 -12.40
CA SER A 25 -1.36 -25.20 -13.46
C SER A 25 -0.62 -24.06 -14.15
N GLY A 26 0.69 -24.18 -14.24
CA GLY A 26 1.51 -23.52 -15.29
C GLY A 26 1.86 -22.07 -15.00
N CYS A 27 3.13 -21.86 -14.67
CA CYS A 27 3.79 -20.57 -14.53
C CYS A 27 3.65 -19.69 -15.79
N THR A 28 2.54 -18.97 -15.88
CA THR A 28 2.41 -17.72 -16.60
C THR A 28 1.97 -16.71 -15.56
N MET A 29 2.90 -15.81 -15.17
CA MET A 29 2.63 -14.74 -14.20
C MET A 29 1.29 -14.08 -14.53
N ASN A 30 0.34 -14.18 -13.62
CA ASN A 30 -0.98 -13.58 -13.79
C ASN A 30 -0.83 -12.06 -13.62
N GLN A 31 -0.51 -11.36 -14.70
CA GLN A 31 -0.32 -9.91 -14.75
C GLN A 31 -1.50 -9.13 -14.17
N LYS A 32 -2.70 -9.72 -14.13
CA LYS A 32 -3.93 -9.08 -13.70
C LYS A 32 -4.14 -8.97 -12.17
N ASN A 33 -3.26 -9.53 -11.34
CA ASN A 33 -3.38 -9.44 -9.89
C ASN A 33 -2.03 -9.17 -9.21
N SER A 34 -1.14 -8.47 -9.90
CA SER A 34 0.21 -8.19 -9.40
C SER A 34 0.42 -6.71 -9.09
N VAL A 35 1.12 -6.44 -8.00
CA VAL A 35 1.46 -5.10 -7.55
C VAL A 35 2.96 -4.99 -7.35
N MET A 36 3.60 -4.08 -8.07
CA MET A 36 4.99 -3.69 -7.86
C MET A 36 5.01 -2.57 -6.83
N ILE A 37 5.80 -2.70 -5.78
CA ILE A 37 5.97 -1.68 -4.74
C ILE A 37 7.39 -1.16 -4.82
N CYS A 38 7.52 0.09 -5.23
CA CYS A 38 8.79 0.76 -5.42
C CYS A 38 9.13 1.60 -4.18
N GLY A 39 10.21 1.22 -3.50
CA GLY A 39 10.64 1.75 -2.22
C GLY A 39 9.97 1.05 -1.03
N PHE A 40 10.79 0.44 -0.17
CA PHE A 40 10.33 -0.34 0.98
C PHE A 40 10.54 0.39 2.32
N GLY A 41 10.27 1.71 2.32
CA GLY A 41 10.16 2.55 3.51
C GLY A 41 8.80 2.39 4.21
N VAL A 42 8.41 3.38 5.02
CA VAL A 42 7.14 3.35 5.79
C VAL A 42 5.94 3.11 4.87
N SER A 43 5.77 3.93 3.83
CA SER A 43 4.65 3.81 2.87
C SER A 43 4.69 2.51 2.08
N GLY A 44 5.89 2.07 1.64
CA GLY A 44 6.03 0.82 0.89
C GLY A 44 5.69 -0.41 1.72
N LYS A 45 6.09 -0.44 2.99
CA LYS A 45 5.72 -1.52 3.92
C LYS A 45 4.21 -1.58 4.16
N ALA A 46 3.57 -0.43 4.33
CA ALA A 46 2.12 -0.35 4.47
C ALA A 46 1.39 -0.83 3.21
N ALA A 47 1.83 -0.38 2.03
CA ALA A 47 1.31 -0.86 0.75
C ALA A 47 1.51 -2.38 0.57
N ALA A 48 2.65 -2.93 1.02
CA ALA A 48 2.91 -4.36 0.96
C ALA A 48 1.96 -5.17 1.88
N ARG A 49 1.69 -4.67 3.09
CA ARG A 49 0.69 -5.30 3.98
C ARG A 49 -0.69 -5.29 3.36
N LEU A 50 -1.13 -4.14 2.83
CA LEU A 50 -2.42 -4.03 2.15
C LEU A 50 -2.50 -4.96 0.93
N ALA A 51 -1.47 -4.97 0.08
CA ALA A 51 -1.42 -5.86 -1.07
C ALA A 51 -1.46 -7.35 -0.67
N GLY A 52 -0.76 -7.71 0.41
CA GLY A 52 -0.81 -9.06 0.98
C GLY A 52 -2.19 -9.43 1.53
N TYR A 53 -2.84 -8.52 2.26
CA TYR A 53 -4.21 -8.69 2.72
C TYR A 53 -5.21 -8.91 1.57
N LEU A 54 -4.99 -8.21 0.45
CA LEU A 54 -5.79 -8.35 -0.78
C LEU A 54 -5.44 -9.60 -1.61
N GLY A 55 -4.49 -10.43 -1.16
CA GLY A 55 -4.07 -11.64 -1.87
C GLY A 55 -3.39 -11.37 -3.21
N LYS A 56 -2.74 -10.21 -3.36
CA LYS A 56 -2.04 -9.86 -4.60
C LYS A 56 -0.65 -10.50 -4.66
N HIS A 57 -0.17 -10.80 -5.87
CA HIS A 57 1.24 -11.08 -6.10
C HIS A 57 2.05 -9.79 -5.94
N ILE A 58 3.05 -9.80 -5.07
CA ILE A 58 3.81 -8.61 -4.67
C ILE A 58 5.22 -8.68 -5.25
N VAL A 59 5.63 -7.61 -5.92
CA VAL A 59 7.01 -7.39 -6.38
C VAL A 59 7.57 -6.21 -5.60
N LEU A 60 8.44 -6.48 -4.62
CA LEU A 60 9.10 -5.43 -3.82
C LEU A 60 10.40 -5.01 -4.48
N VAL A 61 10.55 -3.72 -4.74
CA VAL A 61 11.73 -3.14 -5.38
C VAL A 61 12.30 -2.02 -4.54
N ASP A 62 13.59 -2.11 -4.19
CA ASP A 62 14.31 -1.03 -3.47
C ASP A 62 15.79 -1.06 -3.88
N GLU A 63 16.40 0.11 -3.99
CA GLU A 63 17.84 0.26 -4.26
C GLU A 63 18.69 -0.17 -3.04
N ASN A 64 18.11 -0.13 -1.85
CA ASN A 64 18.74 -0.59 -0.62
C ASN A 64 18.47 -2.08 -0.38
N ASN A 65 19.31 -2.65 0.51
CA ASN A 65 19.20 -4.06 0.88
C ASN A 65 19.78 -4.25 2.29
N SER A 66 18.96 -4.08 3.31
CA SER A 66 19.35 -4.38 4.68
C SER A 66 18.74 -5.70 5.16
N ARG A 67 19.37 -6.30 6.17
CA ARG A 67 18.81 -7.48 6.84
C ARG A 67 17.42 -7.19 7.39
N GLU A 68 17.26 -6.01 8.00
CA GLU A 68 15.97 -5.57 8.56
C GLU A 68 14.87 -5.53 7.49
N MET A 69 15.16 -5.02 6.29
CA MET A 69 14.19 -5.02 5.18
C MET A 69 13.75 -6.43 4.79
N ARG A 70 14.70 -7.36 4.72
CA ARG A 70 14.42 -8.77 4.42
C ARG A 70 13.58 -9.44 5.49
N ASP A 71 13.92 -9.20 6.76
CA ASP A 71 13.18 -9.74 7.89
C ASP A 71 11.74 -9.20 7.91
N GLN A 72 11.54 -7.91 7.65
CA GLN A 72 10.21 -7.29 7.55
C GLN A 72 9.41 -7.81 6.34
N ALA A 73 10.04 -8.02 5.19
CA ALA A 73 9.37 -8.61 4.03
C ALA A 73 8.94 -10.06 4.32
N ALA A 74 9.80 -10.83 5.00
CA ALA A 74 9.49 -12.20 5.41
C ALA A 74 8.33 -12.24 6.43
N GLU A 75 8.26 -11.27 7.34
CA GLU A 75 7.15 -11.14 8.29
C GLU A 75 5.82 -10.86 7.59
N ILE A 76 5.79 -9.94 6.63
CA ILE A 76 4.61 -9.65 5.82
C ILE A 76 4.16 -10.91 5.07
N LYS A 77 5.10 -11.64 4.43
CA LYS A 77 4.79 -12.89 3.73
C LYS A 77 4.25 -13.97 4.66
N LYS A 78 4.72 -14.02 5.91
CA LYS A 78 4.23 -14.95 6.94
C LYS A 78 2.81 -14.59 7.40
N GLN A 79 2.54 -13.30 7.55
CA GLN A 79 1.24 -12.80 7.99
C GLN A 79 0.18 -12.95 6.89
N TYR A 80 0.56 -12.70 5.64
CA TYR A 80 -0.32 -12.78 4.49
C TYR A 80 0.27 -13.79 3.49
N PRO A 81 -0.31 -15.01 3.36
CA PRO A 81 0.16 -16.02 2.40
C PRO A 81 -0.04 -15.53 0.96
N CYS A 82 0.95 -14.86 0.43
CA CYS A 82 0.95 -14.31 -0.92
C CYS A 82 2.26 -14.64 -1.65
N GLU A 83 2.22 -14.67 -2.96
CA GLU A 83 3.44 -14.73 -3.76
C GLU A 83 4.17 -13.38 -3.65
N MET A 84 5.46 -13.42 -3.31
CA MET A 84 6.28 -12.23 -3.12
C MET A 84 7.66 -12.44 -3.71
N GLU A 85 8.06 -11.53 -4.58
CA GLU A 85 9.39 -11.42 -5.17
C GLU A 85 10.11 -10.20 -4.61
N LEU A 86 11.42 -10.35 -4.32
CA LEU A 86 12.24 -9.30 -3.71
C LEU A 86 13.35 -8.88 -4.67
N TYR A 87 13.34 -7.64 -5.09
CA TYR A 87 14.36 -6.97 -5.90
C TYR A 87 15.05 -5.90 -5.06
N PHE A 88 15.71 -6.32 -3.98
CA PHE A 88 16.54 -5.45 -3.14
C PHE A 88 17.95 -5.33 -3.71
N SER A 89 18.62 -4.21 -3.53
CA SER A 89 19.80 -3.78 -4.29
C SER A 89 19.49 -3.65 -5.78
N TRP A 90 18.28 -3.20 -6.11
CA TRP A 90 17.91 -3.04 -7.51
C TRP A 90 18.79 -1.99 -8.21
N THR A 91 19.20 -2.29 -9.43
CA THR A 91 19.90 -1.37 -10.33
C THR A 91 19.21 -1.39 -11.70
N PRO A 92 19.43 -0.38 -12.57
CA PRO A 92 18.78 -0.30 -13.88
C PRO A 92 19.03 -1.49 -14.82
N GLU A 93 20.07 -2.28 -14.55
CA GLU A 93 20.41 -3.48 -15.34
C GLU A 93 19.49 -4.66 -15.00
N ILE A 94 18.78 -4.60 -13.85
CA ILE A 94 17.88 -5.66 -13.41
C ILE A 94 16.51 -5.43 -14.02
N THR A 95 16.10 -6.33 -14.88
CA THR A 95 14.75 -6.31 -15.47
C THR A 95 13.70 -6.69 -14.44
N LEU A 96 12.67 -5.88 -14.33
CA LEU A 96 11.52 -6.13 -13.44
C LEU A 96 10.40 -6.86 -14.19
N PRO A 97 9.65 -7.73 -13.52
CA PRO A 97 8.48 -8.38 -14.11
C PRO A 97 7.40 -7.37 -14.44
N ARG A 98 6.52 -7.71 -15.37
CA ARG A 98 5.36 -6.89 -15.67
C ARG A 98 4.29 -7.06 -14.59
N CYS A 99 3.74 -5.93 -14.13
CA CYS A 99 2.71 -5.87 -13.11
C CYS A 99 1.48 -5.08 -13.59
N GLU A 100 0.35 -5.35 -12.97
CA GLU A 100 -0.87 -4.55 -13.21
C GLU A 100 -0.69 -3.11 -12.73
N THR A 101 -0.12 -2.94 -11.54
CA THR A 101 0.01 -1.64 -10.88
C THR A 101 1.39 -1.52 -10.25
N ALA A 102 2.03 -0.36 -10.38
CA ALA A 102 3.18 0.03 -9.59
C ALA A 102 2.77 1.10 -8.56
N VAL A 103 3.07 0.84 -7.30
CA VAL A 103 2.85 1.76 -6.17
C VAL A 103 4.17 2.42 -5.82
N MET A 104 4.23 3.73 -5.98
CA MET A 104 5.44 4.52 -5.74
C MET A 104 5.46 5.10 -4.34
N SER A 105 6.54 4.87 -3.62
CA SER A 105 6.81 5.57 -2.36
C SER A 105 7.07 7.06 -2.61
N PRO A 106 6.63 7.96 -1.70
CA PRO A 106 6.80 9.41 -1.87
C PRO A 106 8.26 9.88 -2.03
N GLY A 107 9.21 9.09 -1.56
CA GLY A 107 10.65 9.38 -1.70
C GLY A 107 11.20 9.19 -3.11
N ILE A 108 10.51 8.45 -3.98
CA ILE A 108 10.96 8.19 -5.34
C ILE A 108 10.41 9.27 -6.26
N ARG A 109 11.30 10.07 -6.82
CA ARG A 109 10.94 11.20 -7.69
C ARG A 109 10.68 10.71 -9.12
N ARG A 110 9.75 11.39 -9.80
CA ARG A 110 9.58 11.22 -11.24
C ARG A 110 10.90 11.45 -11.99
N GLY A 111 11.17 10.64 -12.99
CA GLY A 111 12.40 10.73 -13.80
C GLY A 111 13.59 9.96 -13.23
N THR A 112 13.52 9.39 -12.02
CA THR A 112 14.55 8.45 -11.56
C THR A 112 14.52 7.15 -12.37
N PRO A 113 15.64 6.42 -12.48
CA PRO A 113 15.67 5.14 -13.22
C PRO A 113 14.60 4.16 -12.73
N LEU A 114 14.41 4.03 -11.42
CA LEU A 114 13.39 3.15 -10.87
C LEU A 114 11.97 3.58 -11.26
N PHE A 115 11.68 4.89 -11.26
CA PHE A 115 10.39 5.40 -11.70
C PHE A 115 10.12 5.07 -13.17
N GLN A 116 11.10 5.32 -14.05
CA GLN A 116 10.99 5.03 -15.48
C GLN A 116 10.81 3.53 -15.76
N THR A 117 11.56 2.68 -15.05
CA THR A 117 11.41 1.23 -15.17
C THR A 117 10.01 0.77 -14.71
N ALA A 118 9.49 1.35 -13.63
CA ALA A 118 8.14 1.06 -13.18
C ALA A 118 7.07 1.48 -14.21
N GLU A 119 7.23 2.65 -14.87
CA GLU A 119 6.33 3.08 -15.95
C GLU A 119 6.34 2.13 -17.15
N GLN A 120 7.47 1.51 -17.44
CA GLN A 120 7.61 0.54 -18.55
C GLN A 120 7.10 -0.86 -18.19
N SER A 121 7.16 -1.21 -16.90
CA SER A 121 6.85 -2.55 -16.40
C SER A 121 5.46 -2.69 -15.80
N ALA A 122 4.73 -1.59 -15.57
CA ALA A 122 3.40 -1.62 -14.98
C ALA A 122 2.34 -1.03 -15.90
N GLY A 123 1.12 -1.55 -15.81
CA GLY A 123 -0.04 -1.02 -16.54
C GLY A 123 -0.44 0.36 -16.07
N LYS A 124 -0.22 0.69 -14.79
CA LYS A 124 -0.40 2.02 -14.20
C LYS A 124 0.59 2.26 -13.07
N VAL A 125 0.97 3.51 -12.87
CA VAL A 125 1.83 3.95 -11.75
C VAL A 125 1.02 4.90 -10.88
N ILE A 126 0.87 4.57 -9.61
CA ILE A 126 0.06 5.31 -8.65
C ILE A 126 0.85 5.57 -7.36
N SER A 127 0.41 6.52 -6.56
CA SER A 127 0.94 6.75 -5.22
C SER A 127 0.39 5.73 -4.21
N GLU A 128 1.07 5.59 -3.06
CA GLU A 128 0.55 4.80 -1.94
C GLU A 128 -0.82 5.29 -1.48
N LEU A 129 -1.02 6.61 -1.44
CA LEU A 129 -2.30 7.21 -1.07
C LEU A 129 -3.42 6.81 -2.04
N GLU A 130 -3.16 6.80 -3.35
CA GLU A 130 -4.13 6.41 -4.36
C GLU A 130 -4.43 4.91 -4.30
N PHE A 131 -3.41 4.10 -4.05
CA PHE A 131 -3.57 2.67 -3.83
C PHE A 131 -4.47 2.39 -2.63
N ALA A 132 -4.18 2.98 -1.48
CA ALA A 132 -4.98 2.83 -0.27
C ALA A 132 -6.42 3.36 -0.47
N PHE A 133 -6.56 4.56 -1.05
CA PHE A 133 -7.86 5.19 -1.28
C PHE A 133 -8.80 4.30 -2.09
N SER A 134 -8.27 3.57 -3.07
CA SER A 134 -9.09 2.66 -3.89
C SER A 134 -9.64 1.44 -3.12
N HIS A 135 -9.17 1.20 -1.87
CA HIS A 135 -9.58 0.06 -1.04
C HIS A 135 -10.28 0.49 0.26
N ILE A 136 -10.32 1.79 0.56
CA ILE A 136 -11.02 2.31 1.75
C ILE A 136 -12.51 2.52 1.43
N THR A 137 -13.36 1.98 2.27
CA THR A 137 -14.83 2.06 2.13
C THR A 137 -15.48 3.05 3.10
N CYS A 138 -14.73 3.57 4.07
CA CYS A 138 -15.24 4.54 5.03
C CYS A 138 -15.09 6.00 4.52
N PRO A 139 -15.83 6.96 5.09
CA PRO A 139 -15.67 8.37 4.77
C PRO A 139 -14.25 8.87 5.03
N ILE A 140 -13.75 9.71 4.14
CA ILE A 140 -12.42 10.30 4.23
C ILE A 140 -12.56 11.83 4.24
N ALA A 141 -11.88 12.48 5.19
CA ALA A 141 -11.65 13.92 5.18
C ALA A 141 -10.19 14.21 4.87
N ALA A 142 -9.92 14.87 3.76
CA ALA A 142 -8.57 15.23 3.33
C ALA A 142 -8.24 16.68 3.73
N ILE A 143 -7.12 16.87 4.44
CA ILE A 143 -6.65 18.16 4.91
C ILE A 143 -5.35 18.52 4.18
N THR A 144 -5.35 19.64 3.48
CA THR A 144 -4.19 20.18 2.79
C THR A 144 -3.94 21.64 3.19
N GLY A 145 -2.77 22.17 2.88
CA GLY A 145 -2.38 23.55 3.19
C GLY A 145 -0.88 23.67 3.41
N THR A 146 -0.36 24.88 3.49
CA THR A 146 1.05 25.15 3.78
C THR A 146 1.36 24.92 5.26
N ASN A 147 0.53 25.44 6.16
CA ASN A 147 0.68 25.34 7.62
C ASN A 147 -0.57 24.76 8.29
N GLY A 148 -0.46 24.29 9.50
CA GLY A 148 -1.57 23.87 10.36
C GLY A 148 -2.18 22.50 10.03
N LYS A 149 -1.74 21.82 8.95
CA LYS A 149 -2.32 20.51 8.56
C LYS A 149 -2.34 19.50 9.70
N THR A 150 -1.21 19.28 10.34
CA THR A 150 -1.09 18.31 11.44
C THR A 150 -2.01 18.65 12.59
N THR A 151 -1.95 19.88 13.07
CA THR A 151 -2.77 20.33 14.20
C THR A 151 -4.27 20.20 13.89
N THR A 152 -4.69 20.60 12.68
CA THR A 152 -6.09 20.48 12.24
C THR A 152 -6.51 19.01 12.17
N THR A 153 -5.66 18.14 11.65
CA THR A 153 -5.95 16.71 11.54
C THR A 153 -6.08 16.06 12.92
N GLU A 154 -5.14 16.33 13.82
CA GLU A 154 -5.15 15.78 15.18
C GLU A 154 -6.35 16.28 15.97
N LEU A 155 -6.64 17.60 15.91
CA LEU A 155 -7.80 18.18 16.59
C LEU A 155 -9.12 17.61 16.05
N THR A 156 -9.27 17.52 14.74
CA THR A 156 -10.48 16.95 14.13
C THR A 156 -10.64 15.48 14.50
N THR A 157 -9.57 14.71 14.50
CA THR A 157 -9.59 13.29 14.91
C THR A 157 -9.98 13.17 16.38
N ALA A 158 -9.44 14.02 17.26
CA ALA A 158 -9.79 14.04 18.67
C ALA A 158 -11.28 14.39 18.91
N LEU A 159 -11.80 15.38 18.19
CA LEU A 159 -13.21 15.78 18.27
C LEU A 159 -14.14 14.66 17.78
N LEU A 160 -13.80 13.98 16.70
CA LEU A 160 -14.56 12.83 16.20
C LEU A 160 -14.57 11.69 17.22
N LYS A 161 -13.42 11.36 17.80
CA LYS A 161 -13.30 10.33 18.85
C LYS A 161 -14.11 10.72 20.11
N ALA A 162 -14.07 11.98 20.52
CA ALA A 162 -14.86 12.48 21.64
C ALA A 162 -16.37 12.41 21.38
N SER A 163 -16.77 12.46 20.10
CA SER A 163 -18.16 12.28 19.66
C SER A 163 -18.56 10.82 19.41
N ALA A 164 -17.79 9.87 19.95
CA ALA A 164 -17.96 8.43 19.75
C ALA A 164 -17.91 7.97 18.27
N ILE A 165 -17.25 8.73 17.39
CA ILE A 165 -16.98 8.35 16.02
C ILE A 165 -15.56 7.74 15.98
N ARG A 166 -15.43 6.51 15.50
CA ARG A 166 -14.12 5.89 15.27
C ARG A 166 -13.45 6.62 14.10
N ALA A 167 -12.34 7.27 14.37
CA ALA A 167 -11.59 8.04 13.39
C ALA A 167 -10.07 7.81 13.58
N GLU A 168 -9.36 7.70 12.49
CA GLU A 168 -7.90 7.58 12.47
C GLU A 168 -7.29 8.65 11.56
N SER A 169 -6.14 9.19 11.98
CA SER A 169 -5.35 10.11 11.16
C SER A 169 -4.27 9.35 10.41
N ALA A 170 -4.15 9.60 9.11
CA ALA A 170 -3.17 8.95 8.24
C ALA A 170 -2.57 9.92 7.23
N GLY A 171 -1.49 9.53 6.58
CA GLY A 171 -0.83 10.29 5.52
C GLY A 171 0.65 10.54 5.82
N ASN A 172 1.14 11.76 5.61
CA ASN A 172 2.57 12.08 5.79
C ASN A 172 3.02 12.10 7.25
N ILE A 173 2.12 12.03 8.20
CA ILE A 173 2.39 12.01 9.64
C ILE A 173 1.51 10.94 10.27
N GLY A 174 2.09 10.15 11.16
CA GLY A 174 1.42 9.03 11.79
C GLY A 174 1.52 7.75 10.92
N HIS A 175 0.39 7.15 10.63
CA HIS A 175 0.32 5.93 9.83
C HIS A 175 0.20 6.23 8.34
N ALA A 176 0.74 5.35 7.50
CA ALA A 176 0.46 5.38 6.08
C ALA A 176 -1.04 5.06 5.85
N LEU A 177 -1.63 5.62 4.79
CA LEU A 177 -3.06 5.41 4.54
C LEU A 177 -3.39 3.92 4.30
N SER A 178 -2.47 3.17 3.69
CA SER A 178 -2.61 1.72 3.48
C SER A 178 -2.74 0.90 4.77
N ASP A 179 -2.31 1.43 5.93
CA ASP A 179 -2.51 0.76 7.21
C ASP A 179 -3.94 0.97 7.78
N CYS A 180 -4.71 1.86 7.16
CA CYS A 180 -6.09 2.18 7.53
C CYS A 180 -7.13 1.58 6.57
N ALA A 181 -6.69 0.88 5.52
CA ALA A 181 -7.54 0.32 4.46
C ALA A 181 -8.04 -1.09 4.77
#